data_df4518a9e424016afe58318060d68c56
#
_entry.id   df4518a9e424016afe58318060d68c56
#
_cell.length_a   1.000
_cell.length_b   1.000
_cell.length_c   1.000
_cell.angle_alpha   90.00
_cell.angle_beta   90.00
_cell.angle_gamma   90.00
#
_symmetry.space_group_name_H-M   'P 1'
#
loop_
_entity.id
_entity.type
_entity.pdbx_description
1 polymer ?
#
loop_
_entity_poly.entity_id
_entity_poly.type
_entity_poly.pdbx_seq_one_letter_code
_entity_poly.pdbx_strand_id
1 'polypeptide(L)'
;MWLYALVGLIGLIIFLISLLGVLGSRLPATHVASTSEEINSPRDRVFALVSDPATHSTWAQGVDAVNVLPERDGKPCFEWIMGRNRFITVTTSLQAPALCEWTIDDNAKFFSGSWKYELADTPGGCKVTLTETGTIPSPIPRAIIRYIVGEDLYIKRNLTALKKKMDLLPG
;
A
#
# COMPACT_ATOMS: atom_id res chain seq x y z
N MET A 1 18.08 -32.64 -28.80
CA MET A 1 18.43 -31.26 -28.40
C MET A 1 17.34 -30.56 -27.60
N TRP A 2 16.11 -30.45 -28.07
CA TRP A 2 15.01 -29.74 -27.38
C TRP A 2 14.68 -30.29 -25.97
N LEU A 3 14.74 -31.61 -25.78
CA LEU A 3 14.48 -32.22 -24.49
C LEU A 3 15.49 -31.81 -23.41
N TYR A 4 16.78 -31.76 -23.73
CA TYR A 4 17.81 -31.33 -22.80
C TYR A 4 17.68 -29.82 -22.47
N ALA A 5 17.31 -28.99 -23.45
CA ALA A 5 17.02 -27.58 -23.24
C ALA A 5 15.81 -27.38 -22.30
N LEU A 6 14.75 -28.14 -22.51
CA LEU A 6 13.56 -28.10 -21.66
C LEU A 6 13.86 -28.54 -20.22
N VAL A 7 14.60 -29.66 -20.06
CA VAL A 7 15.02 -30.15 -18.73
C VAL A 7 15.91 -29.13 -18.02
N GLY A 8 16.85 -28.49 -18.74
CA GLY A 8 17.69 -27.44 -18.20
C GLY A 8 16.89 -26.21 -17.76
N LEU A 9 15.89 -25.78 -18.55
CA LEU A 9 15.02 -24.67 -18.21
C LEU A 9 14.20 -24.96 -16.95
N ILE A 10 13.61 -26.16 -16.86
CA ILE A 10 12.83 -26.57 -15.68
C ILE A 10 13.73 -26.60 -14.43
N GLY A 11 14.94 -27.15 -14.55
CA GLY A 11 15.91 -27.16 -13.46
C GLY A 11 16.29 -25.75 -12.98
N LEU A 12 16.49 -24.82 -13.91
CA LEU A 12 16.75 -23.41 -13.59
C LEU A 12 15.58 -22.75 -12.86
N ILE A 13 14.34 -22.97 -13.32
CA ILE A 13 13.15 -22.43 -12.68
C ILE A 13 13.02 -22.94 -11.25
N ILE A 14 13.17 -24.26 -11.04
CA ILE A 14 13.11 -24.86 -9.71
C ILE A 14 14.19 -24.29 -8.80
N PHE A 15 15.41 -24.14 -9.32
CA PHE A 15 16.52 -23.54 -8.57
C PHE A 15 16.21 -22.10 -8.15
N LEU A 16 15.70 -21.25 -9.06
CA LEU A 16 15.34 -19.86 -8.75
C LEU A 16 14.22 -19.78 -7.72
N ILE A 17 13.17 -20.60 -7.83
CA ILE A 17 12.07 -20.65 -6.86
C ILE A 17 12.60 -21.07 -5.48
N SER A 18 13.45 -22.10 -5.44
CA SER A 18 14.06 -22.58 -4.19
C SER A 18 14.96 -21.51 -3.56
N LEU A 19 15.74 -20.80 -4.36
CA LEU A 19 16.60 -19.70 -3.91
C LEU A 19 15.75 -18.56 -3.31
N LEU A 20 14.68 -18.14 -3.99
CA LEU A 20 13.76 -17.13 -3.47
C LEU A 20 13.10 -17.60 -2.17
N GLY A 21 12.73 -18.87 -2.07
CA GLY A 21 12.20 -19.45 -0.84
C GLY A 21 13.17 -19.37 0.33
N VAL A 22 14.44 -19.74 0.11
CA VAL A 22 15.50 -19.67 1.13
C VAL A 22 15.81 -18.21 1.51
N LEU A 23 15.94 -17.32 0.54
CA LEU A 23 16.20 -15.90 0.81
C LEU A 23 15.02 -15.27 1.58
N GLY A 24 13.80 -15.52 1.14
CA GLY A 24 12.62 -15.00 1.79
C GLY A 24 12.36 -15.55 3.19
N SER A 25 12.76 -16.79 3.48
CA SER A 25 12.63 -17.36 4.84
C SER A 25 13.52 -16.66 5.88
N ARG A 26 14.61 -16.03 5.42
CA ARG A 26 15.53 -15.26 6.27
C ARG A 26 15.09 -13.81 6.50
N LEU A 27 14.10 -13.32 5.73
CA LEU A 27 13.58 -11.97 5.90
C LEU A 27 12.51 -11.97 7.00
N PRO A 28 12.35 -10.85 7.74
CA PRO A 28 11.23 -10.69 8.66
C PRO A 28 9.90 -10.76 7.88
N ALA A 29 8.88 -11.31 8.51
CA ALA A 29 7.55 -11.38 7.89
C ALA A 29 6.92 -9.99 7.76
N THR A 30 7.21 -9.11 8.71
CA THR A 30 6.72 -7.73 8.72
C THR A 30 7.80 -6.77 8.25
N HIS A 31 7.43 -5.84 7.39
CA HIS A 31 8.26 -4.72 6.96
C HIS A 31 7.55 -3.40 7.24
N VAL A 32 8.31 -2.34 7.36
CA VAL A 32 7.81 -0.97 7.48
C VAL A 32 8.52 -0.13 6.42
N ALA A 33 7.73 0.51 5.57
CA ALA A 33 8.22 1.47 4.59
C ALA A 33 7.58 2.83 4.84
N SER A 34 8.34 3.90 4.73
CA SER A 34 7.83 5.26 4.89
C SER A 34 8.44 6.18 3.85
N THR A 35 7.63 7.07 3.30
CA THR A 35 8.07 8.10 2.36
C THR A 35 7.25 9.37 2.57
N SER A 36 7.80 10.50 2.15
CA SER A 36 7.13 11.79 2.30
C SER A 36 7.16 12.55 0.97
N GLU A 37 6.14 13.37 0.76
CA GLU A 37 6.04 14.28 -0.39
C GLU A 37 5.52 15.64 0.07
N GLU A 38 6.04 16.72 -0.50
CA GLU A 38 5.51 18.07 -0.30
C GLU A 38 4.45 18.37 -1.36
N ILE A 39 3.28 18.81 -0.91
CA ILE A 39 2.12 19.13 -1.73
C ILE A 39 1.80 20.61 -1.56
N ASN A 40 1.75 21.33 -2.66
CA ASN A 40 1.44 22.76 -2.68
C ASN A 40 -0.07 22.99 -2.54
N SER A 41 -0.61 22.62 -1.37
CA SER A 41 -2.02 22.78 -1.03
C SER A 41 -2.17 22.80 0.50
N PRO A 42 -3.18 23.52 1.05
CA PRO A 42 -3.45 23.54 2.49
C PRO A 42 -3.69 22.13 3.03
N ARG A 43 -3.16 21.87 4.24
CA ARG A 43 -3.24 20.57 4.91
C ARG A 43 -4.67 20.03 5.01
N ASP A 44 -5.62 20.88 5.39
CA ASP A 44 -7.03 20.47 5.55
C ASP A 44 -7.61 19.93 4.26
N ARG A 45 -7.24 20.52 3.13
CA ARG A 45 -7.72 20.11 1.82
C ARG A 45 -7.11 18.77 1.39
N VAL A 46 -5.81 18.59 1.62
CA VAL A 46 -5.15 17.30 1.36
C VAL A 46 -5.70 16.23 2.28
N PHE A 47 -5.89 16.56 3.57
CA PHE A 47 -6.44 15.64 4.55
C PHE A 47 -7.85 15.17 4.16
N ALA A 48 -8.73 16.07 3.74
CA ALA A 48 -10.08 15.71 3.29
C ALA A 48 -10.06 14.65 2.17
N LEU A 49 -9.07 14.73 1.27
CA LEU A 49 -8.94 13.76 0.18
C LEU A 49 -8.36 12.42 0.66
N VAL A 50 -7.30 12.44 1.49
CA VAL A 50 -6.67 11.19 1.93
C VAL A 50 -7.45 10.47 3.01
N SER A 51 -8.22 11.19 3.85
CA SER A 51 -8.97 10.59 4.96
C SER A 51 -10.30 9.96 4.54
N ASP A 52 -10.72 10.16 3.29
CA ASP A 52 -11.92 9.52 2.73
C ASP A 52 -11.53 8.41 1.73
N PRO A 53 -11.49 7.14 2.16
CA PRO A 53 -11.15 6.02 1.29
C PRO A 53 -12.05 5.90 0.07
N ALA A 54 -13.32 6.31 0.13
CA ALA A 54 -14.23 6.24 -1.01
C ALA A 54 -13.76 7.07 -2.21
N THR A 55 -12.95 8.11 -1.98
CA THR A 55 -12.37 8.95 -3.03
C THR A 55 -11.14 8.35 -3.69
N HIS A 56 -10.50 7.35 -3.08
CA HIS A 56 -9.20 6.83 -3.52
C HIS A 56 -9.22 6.24 -4.93
N SER A 57 -10.33 5.65 -5.37
CA SER A 57 -10.48 5.18 -6.76
C SER A 57 -10.35 6.31 -7.81
N THR A 58 -10.49 7.58 -7.41
CA THR A 58 -10.38 8.73 -8.32
C THR A 58 -8.95 9.23 -8.51
N TRP A 59 -7.99 8.77 -7.67
CA TRP A 59 -6.62 9.28 -7.70
C TRP A 59 -5.55 8.24 -7.33
N ALA A 60 -5.82 7.32 -6.40
CA ALA A 60 -4.83 6.35 -5.95
C ALA A 60 -4.56 5.29 -7.03
N GLN A 61 -3.29 5.02 -7.30
CA GLN A 61 -2.90 4.09 -8.35
C GLN A 61 -3.24 2.64 -7.98
N GLY A 62 -3.91 1.94 -8.89
CA GLY A 62 -4.26 0.52 -8.73
C GLY A 62 -5.51 0.28 -7.88
N VAL A 63 -6.19 1.33 -7.43
CA VAL A 63 -7.48 1.23 -6.73
C VAL A 63 -8.60 1.37 -7.76
N ASP A 64 -9.34 0.29 -8.01
CA ASP A 64 -10.45 0.29 -8.97
C ASP A 64 -11.73 0.81 -8.34
N ALA A 65 -12.01 0.42 -7.10
CA ALA A 65 -13.17 0.90 -6.33
C ALA A 65 -12.93 0.76 -4.83
N VAL A 66 -13.63 1.60 -4.05
CA VAL A 66 -13.74 1.46 -2.60
C VAL A 66 -15.21 1.54 -2.21
N ASN A 67 -15.73 0.50 -1.58
CA ASN A 67 -17.09 0.42 -1.10
C ASN A 67 -17.15 0.73 0.39
N VAL A 68 -18.04 1.62 0.79
CA VAL A 68 -18.30 1.86 2.22
C VAL A 68 -19.12 0.70 2.76
N LEU A 69 -18.68 0.12 3.87
CA LEU A 69 -19.35 -0.98 4.55
C LEU A 69 -19.99 -0.48 5.86
N PRO A 70 -20.92 -1.24 6.44
CA PRO A 70 -21.38 -0.98 7.80
C PRO A 70 -20.23 -0.92 8.79
N GLU A 71 -20.31 0.00 9.74
CA GLU A 71 -19.31 0.12 10.80
C GLU A 71 -19.16 -1.17 11.60
N ARG A 72 -17.94 -1.43 12.06
CA ARG A 72 -17.61 -2.51 12.99
C ARG A 72 -17.06 -1.92 14.28
N ASP A 73 -17.67 -2.24 15.38
CA ASP A 73 -17.31 -1.71 16.70
C ASP A 73 -17.21 -0.16 16.73
N GLY A 74 -18.14 0.52 16.02
CA GLY A 74 -18.16 1.97 15.90
C GLY A 74 -17.03 2.57 15.05
N LYS A 75 -16.38 1.76 14.22
CA LYS A 75 -15.29 2.20 13.33
C LYS A 75 -15.71 2.07 11.87
N PRO A 76 -15.45 3.09 11.03
CA PRO A 76 -15.69 3.02 9.59
C PRO A 76 -14.92 1.89 8.93
N CYS A 77 -15.61 1.15 8.06
CA CYS A 77 -15.07 0.01 7.33
C CYS A 77 -15.20 0.23 5.82
N PHE A 78 -14.22 -0.25 5.07
CA PHE A 78 -14.14 -0.07 3.63
C PHE A 78 -13.68 -1.36 2.95
N GLU A 79 -14.37 -1.76 1.88
CA GLU A 79 -13.90 -2.82 0.99
C GLU A 79 -13.13 -2.20 -0.16
N TRP A 80 -11.87 -2.59 -0.32
CA TRP A 80 -11.00 -2.17 -1.40
C TRP A 80 -10.98 -3.21 -2.51
N ILE A 81 -11.08 -2.74 -3.75
CA ILE A 81 -10.99 -3.55 -4.96
C ILE A 81 -9.78 -3.06 -5.74
N MET A 82 -8.78 -3.94 -5.89
CA MET A 82 -7.50 -3.68 -6.57
C MET A 82 -7.20 -4.83 -7.52
N GLY A 83 -7.58 -4.70 -8.77
CA GLY A 83 -7.51 -5.77 -9.76
C GLY A 83 -8.36 -6.98 -9.35
N ARG A 84 -7.71 -8.11 -9.07
CA ARG A 84 -8.38 -9.32 -8.60
C ARG A 84 -8.43 -9.45 -7.08
N ASN A 85 -7.76 -8.54 -6.37
CA ASN A 85 -7.69 -8.58 -4.92
C ASN A 85 -8.84 -7.78 -4.32
N ARG A 86 -9.40 -8.35 -3.23
CA ARG A 86 -10.39 -7.67 -2.39
C ARG A 86 -9.98 -7.84 -0.94
N PHE A 87 -10.04 -6.77 -0.19
CA PHE A 87 -9.75 -6.78 1.24
C PHE A 87 -10.54 -5.68 1.94
N ILE A 88 -10.73 -5.85 3.24
CA ILE A 88 -11.46 -4.91 4.08
C ILE A 88 -10.46 -4.18 4.97
N THR A 89 -10.64 -2.87 5.12
CA THR A 89 -9.94 -2.08 6.11
C THR A 89 -10.89 -1.50 7.13
N VAL A 90 -10.37 -1.28 8.32
CA VAL A 90 -11.03 -0.60 9.42
C VAL A 90 -10.23 0.65 9.75
N THR A 91 -10.90 1.78 9.96
CA THR A 91 -10.25 3.01 10.42
C THR A 91 -9.78 2.80 11.87
N THR A 92 -8.47 2.84 12.08
CA THR A 92 -7.87 2.65 13.42
C THR A 92 -7.50 3.96 14.10
N SER A 93 -7.23 5.01 13.31
CA SER A 93 -7.00 6.34 13.85
C SER A 93 -7.49 7.42 12.88
N LEU A 94 -8.12 8.46 13.43
CA LEU A 94 -8.55 9.64 12.68
C LEU A 94 -8.43 10.88 13.57
N GLN A 95 -7.45 11.73 13.27
CA GLN A 95 -7.15 12.96 13.99
C GLN A 95 -7.03 14.11 12.98
N ALA A 96 -8.17 14.67 12.62
CA ALA A 96 -8.22 15.75 11.64
C ALA A 96 -7.52 17.02 12.14
N PRO A 97 -6.77 17.72 11.27
CA PRO A 97 -6.41 17.37 9.91
C PRO A 97 -5.01 16.73 9.78
N ALA A 98 -4.51 16.05 10.81
CA ALA A 98 -3.11 15.69 10.93
C ALA A 98 -2.80 14.19 10.68
N LEU A 99 -3.77 13.29 10.95
CA LEU A 99 -3.49 11.86 10.91
C LEU A 99 -4.73 11.06 10.54
N CYS A 100 -4.55 10.09 9.62
CA CYS A 100 -5.51 9.01 9.41
C CYS A 100 -4.78 7.68 9.18
N GLU A 101 -5.36 6.59 9.69
CA GLU A 101 -4.80 5.26 9.59
C GLU A 101 -5.90 4.23 9.37
N TRP A 102 -5.63 3.29 8.47
CA TRP A 102 -6.48 2.13 8.21
C TRP A 102 -5.66 0.86 8.39
N THR A 103 -6.26 -0.12 9.03
CA THR A 103 -5.67 -1.45 9.19
C THR A 103 -6.50 -2.46 8.42
N ILE A 104 -5.82 -3.39 7.73
CA ILE A 104 -6.48 -4.50 7.04
C ILE A 104 -7.05 -5.43 8.10
N ASP A 105 -8.34 -5.75 7.94
CA ASP A 105 -9.02 -6.73 8.79
C ASP A 105 -8.42 -8.13 8.60
N ASP A 106 -8.33 -8.92 9.68
CA ASP A 106 -7.67 -10.24 9.78
C ASP A 106 -8.16 -11.31 8.79
N ASN A 107 -9.19 -11.00 8.00
CA ASN A 107 -9.71 -11.89 6.97
C ASN A 107 -8.89 -11.92 5.66
N ALA A 108 -7.89 -11.08 5.51
CA ALA A 108 -7.02 -11.09 4.33
C ALA A 108 -5.98 -12.22 4.44
N LYS A 109 -6.18 -13.29 3.66
CA LYS A 109 -5.39 -14.54 3.74
C LYS A 109 -3.92 -14.40 3.30
N PHE A 110 -3.56 -13.36 2.56
CA PHE A 110 -2.27 -13.28 1.89
C PHE A 110 -1.35 -12.20 2.44
N PHE A 111 -1.88 -11.16 3.03
CA PHE A 111 -1.13 -10.07 3.65
C PHE A 111 -2.01 -9.39 4.70
N SER A 112 -1.39 -8.80 5.68
CA SER A 112 -2.02 -7.91 6.66
C SER A 112 -1.16 -6.67 6.83
N GLY A 113 -1.71 -5.62 7.43
CA GLY A 113 -0.94 -4.40 7.64
C GLY A 113 -1.80 -3.17 7.81
N SER A 114 -1.14 -2.00 7.80
CA SER A 114 -1.79 -0.71 7.89
C SER A 114 -1.15 0.32 6.98
N TRP A 115 -1.92 1.34 6.64
CA TRP A 115 -1.46 2.56 5.99
C TRP A 115 -1.78 3.75 6.89
N LYS A 116 -0.75 4.50 7.23
CA LYS A 116 -0.85 5.70 8.06
C LYS A 116 -0.40 6.92 7.27
N TYR A 117 -1.28 7.91 7.13
CA TYR A 117 -0.97 9.22 6.60
C TYR A 117 -0.80 10.20 7.75
N GLU A 118 0.33 10.91 7.76
CA GLU A 118 0.63 11.99 8.69
C GLU A 118 0.87 13.26 7.89
N LEU A 119 0.18 14.35 8.24
CA LEU A 119 0.22 15.62 7.53
C LEU A 119 0.73 16.73 8.46
N ALA A 120 1.69 17.50 7.99
CA ALA A 120 2.24 18.65 8.70
C ALA A 120 2.28 19.88 7.78
N ASP A 121 2.00 21.05 8.34
CA ASP A 121 2.08 22.31 7.58
C ASP A 121 3.51 22.62 7.17
N THR A 122 3.68 23.18 5.96
CA THR A 122 4.93 23.75 5.46
C THR A 122 4.66 25.15 4.89
N PRO A 123 5.69 25.99 4.71
CA PRO A 123 5.50 27.34 4.14
C PRO A 123 4.84 27.35 2.76
N GLY A 124 4.97 26.26 1.99
CA GLY A 124 4.41 26.13 0.64
C GLY A 124 3.15 25.27 0.53
N GLY A 125 2.62 24.78 1.66
CA GLY A 125 1.46 23.86 1.65
C GLY A 125 1.52 22.86 2.78
N CYS A 126 1.60 21.55 2.50
CA CYS A 126 1.79 20.55 3.54
C CYS A 126 2.74 19.43 3.09
N LYS A 127 3.42 18.84 4.06
CA LYS A 127 4.18 17.60 3.93
C LYS A 127 3.29 16.44 4.31
N VAL A 128 3.13 15.49 3.41
CA VAL A 128 2.41 14.23 3.65
C VAL A 128 3.43 13.11 3.81
N THR A 129 3.37 12.40 4.91
CA THR A 129 4.15 11.17 5.15
C THR A 129 3.22 10.00 5.11
N LEU A 130 3.49 9.03 4.22
CA LEU A 130 2.76 7.77 4.15
C LEU A 130 3.67 6.65 4.67
N THR A 131 3.22 5.99 5.72
CA THR A 131 3.86 4.80 6.28
C THR A 131 2.99 3.58 6.02
N GLU A 132 3.58 2.56 5.44
CA GLU A 132 3.00 1.23 5.29
C GLU A 132 3.69 0.26 6.25
N THR A 133 2.89 -0.44 7.05
CA THR A 133 3.34 -1.62 7.79
C THR A 133 2.70 -2.83 7.14
N GLY A 134 3.51 -3.69 6.51
CA GLY A 134 3.02 -4.85 5.78
C GLY A 134 3.55 -6.16 6.36
N THR A 135 2.69 -7.15 6.50
CA THR A 135 3.08 -8.51 6.90
C THR A 135 2.76 -9.49 5.79
N ILE A 136 3.80 -10.16 5.29
CA ILE A 136 3.73 -11.13 4.19
C ILE A 136 4.18 -12.49 4.74
N PRO A 137 3.24 -13.41 5.04
CA PRO A 137 3.57 -14.69 5.66
C PRO A 137 4.44 -15.59 4.77
N SER A 138 4.20 -15.58 3.45
CA SER A 138 4.87 -16.47 2.50
C SER A 138 6.26 -15.97 2.12
N PRO A 139 7.31 -16.83 2.17
CA PRO A 139 8.69 -16.42 1.95
C PRO A 139 8.99 -15.98 0.51
N ILE A 140 8.44 -16.64 -0.50
CA ILE A 140 8.71 -16.30 -1.91
C ILE A 140 8.19 -14.90 -2.28
N PRO A 141 6.92 -14.52 -2.04
CA PRO A 141 6.46 -13.15 -2.23
C PRO A 141 7.28 -12.13 -1.46
N ARG A 142 7.72 -12.46 -0.25
CA ARG A 142 8.56 -11.59 0.59
C ARG A 142 9.89 -11.29 -0.08
N ALA A 143 10.57 -12.32 -0.62
CA ALA A 143 11.80 -12.14 -1.38
C ALA A 143 11.61 -11.32 -2.65
N ILE A 144 10.51 -11.55 -3.39
CA ILE A 144 10.18 -10.79 -4.60
C ILE A 144 9.98 -9.32 -4.27
N ILE A 145 9.21 -9.01 -3.24
CA ILE A 145 8.96 -7.62 -2.83
C ILE A 145 10.26 -6.97 -2.38
N ARG A 146 11.07 -7.63 -1.55
CA ARG A 146 12.33 -7.07 -1.04
C ARG A 146 13.37 -6.82 -2.12
N TYR A 147 13.58 -7.77 -3.04
CA TYR A 147 14.75 -7.75 -3.95
C TYR A 147 14.42 -7.34 -5.38
N ILE A 148 13.14 -7.40 -5.80
CA ILE A 148 12.75 -7.16 -7.19
C ILE A 148 11.82 -5.95 -7.30
N VAL A 149 10.77 -5.86 -6.48
CA VAL A 149 9.74 -4.82 -6.59
C VAL A 149 10.13 -3.55 -5.84
N GLY A 150 10.66 -3.68 -4.62
CA GLY A 150 10.87 -2.59 -3.66
C GLY A 150 9.71 -2.45 -2.69
N GLU A 151 10.03 -2.42 -1.40
CA GLU A 151 9.03 -2.34 -0.31
C GLU A 151 8.29 -0.99 -0.28
N ASP A 152 8.89 0.05 -0.83
CA ASP A 152 8.35 1.41 -0.84
C ASP A 152 7.70 1.84 -2.16
N LEU A 153 7.70 0.96 -3.18
CA LEU A 153 7.20 1.30 -4.51
C LEU A 153 5.72 1.74 -4.49
N TYR A 154 4.88 1.01 -3.74
CA TYR A 154 3.46 1.31 -3.65
C TYR A 154 3.22 2.70 -3.03
N ILE A 155 3.84 2.99 -1.88
CA ILE A 155 3.65 4.25 -1.16
C ILE A 155 4.21 5.45 -1.93
N LYS A 156 5.33 5.29 -2.64
CA LYS A 156 5.88 6.32 -3.54
C LYS A 156 4.91 6.66 -4.68
N ARG A 157 4.37 5.64 -5.34
CA ARG A 157 3.40 5.83 -6.42
C ARG A 157 2.11 6.47 -5.92
N ASN A 158 1.67 6.10 -4.72
CA ASN A 158 0.48 6.66 -4.10
C ASN A 158 0.66 8.16 -3.81
N LEU A 159 1.77 8.57 -3.17
CA LEU A 159 2.03 10.00 -2.92
C LEU A 159 2.22 10.80 -4.21
N THR A 160 2.86 10.23 -5.22
CA THR A 160 2.98 10.89 -6.54
C THR A 160 1.60 11.11 -7.16
N ALA A 161 0.72 10.12 -7.08
CA ALA A 161 -0.65 10.23 -7.59
C ALA A 161 -1.47 11.27 -6.81
N LEU A 162 -1.32 11.30 -5.48
CA LEU A 162 -1.94 12.30 -4.61
C LEU A 162 -1.52 13.72 -5.01
N LYS A 163 -0.22 13.95 -5.15
CA LYS A 163 0.32 15.25 -5.59
C LYS A 163 -0.28 15.68 -6.94
N LYS A 164 -0.24 14.78 -7.93
CA LYS A 164 -0.83 15.05 -9.24
C LYS A 164 -2.33 15.37 -9.15
N LYS A 165 -3.06 14.68 -8.28
CA LYS A 165 -4.49 14.95 -8.08
C LYS A 165 -4.71 16.34 -7.49
N MET A 166 -3.91 16.73 -6.49
CA MET A 166 -4.03 18.04 -5.85
C MET A 166 -3.68 19.18 -6.82
N ASP A 167 -2.69 19.00 -7.69
CA ASP A 167 -2.31 19.97 -8.71
C ASP A 167 -3.42 20.21 -9.77
N LEU A 168 -4.30 19.23 -9.96
CA LEU A 168 -5.43 19.32 -10.90
C LEU A 168 -6.71 19.92 -10.29
N LEU A 169 -6.77 20.04 -8.97
CA LEU A 169 -7.93 20.62 -8.30
C LEU A 169 -7.82 22.15 -8.30
N PRO A 170 -8.91 22.90 -8.60
CA PRO A 170 -8.90 24.35 -8.52
C PRO A 170 -8.52 24.82 -7.12
N GLY A 171 -7.74 25.92 -7.04
CA GLY A 171 -7.27 26.52 -5.79
C GLY A 171 -8.39 26.99 -4.85
#